data_64fa1a0bd960b5d233a2b394bcd51fdb
#
_entry.id   64fa1a0bd960b5d233a2b394bcd51fdb
#
_cell.length_a   1.000
_cell.length_b   1.000
_cell.length_c   1.000
_cell.angle_alpha   90.00
_cell.angle_beta   90.00
_cell.angle_gamma   90.00
#
_symmetry.space_group_name_H-M   'P 1'
#
loop_
_entity.id
_entity.type
_entity.pdbx_description
1 polymer ?
#
loop_
_entity_poly.entity_id
_entity_poly.type
_entity_poly.pdbx_seq_one_letter_code
_entity_poly.pdbx_strand_id
1 'polypeptide(L)'
;MIQFLSGVILNPATYNKDFDIGGPEVISYKNMLLQFAGERKLKRHILTIPIMTPRLSSYWLYFVTATSYPLAVNLVNSMKINVVCRPNNLAELLGIKLIAYKSAVQMAFEKIEQNMVLSSWKDSFISSGTRQDVMNNIEVPQFGCAKDIKWKEIKTDNIEKVLANIWCIGGEKGWYYGNSLWKVRGLMDKFVGGVGLRRGRTNPNQIFAGDALDFWRVLVADKLNKRLLLFAEMKLPGEAWLEFKIMKKNNLLFLRQTATFRPRGLWGRLYWYAMLPFHYFIFTGMINNIAKARD
;
A
#
# COMPACT_ATOMS: atom_id res chain seq x y z
N MET A 1 -17.08 14.15 11.08
CA MET A 1 -16.21 14.35 12.26
C MET A 1 -15.66 15.76 12.33
N ILE A 2 -14.89 16.25 11.35
CA ILE A 2 -14.29 17.60 11.38
C ILE A 2 -15.35 18.68 11.62
N GLN A 3 -16.49 18.63 10.92
CA GLN A 3 -17.60 19.58 11.11
C GLN A 3 -18.13 19.60 12.54
N PHE A 4 -18.23 18.45 13.20
CA PHE A 4 -18.61 18.38 14.62
C PHE A 4 -17.56 19.06 15.50
N LEU A 5 -16.28 18.71 15.30
CA LEU A 5 -15.20 19.30 16.08
C LEU A 5 -15.11 20.82 15.90
N SER A 6 -15.25 21.32 14.68
CA SER A 6 -15.24 22.77 14.42
C SER A 6 -16.50 23.47 14.93
N GLY A 7 -17.65 22.81 14.88
CA GLY A 7 -18.94 23.40 15.30
C GLY A 7 -19.13 23.50 16.80
N VAL A 8 -18.43 22.69 17.60
CA VAL A 8 -18.48 22.80 19.08
C VAL A 8 -17.53 23.85 19.63
N ILE A 9 -16.53 24.28 18.84
CA ILE A 9 -15.57 25.31 19.28
C ILE A 9 -16.32 26.62 19.45
N LEU A 10 -16.16 27.24 20.63
CA LEU A 10 -16.80 28.52 21.02
C LEU A 10 -18.35 28.50 20.99
N ASN A 11 -18.96 27.32 21.05
CA ASN A 11 -20.42 27.18 21.13
C ASN A 11 -20.85 26.93 22.59
N PRO A 12 -21.45 27.94 23.29
CA PRO A 12 -21.83 27.82 24.70
C PRO A 12 -22.80 26.68 24.98
N ALA A 13 -23.66 26.32 24.00
CA ALA A 13 -24.64 25.25 24.16
C ALA A 13 -23.98 23.85 24.33
N THR A 14 -22.70 23.71 24.01
CA THR A 14 -21.95 22.46 24.10
C THR A 14 -21.00 22.42 25.31
N TYR A 15 -20.87 23.52 26.08
CA TYR A 15 -19.90 23.57 27.18
C TYR A 15 -20.30 22.62 28.32
N ASN A 16 -19.31 21.98 28.91
CA ASN A 16 -19.43 21.00 30.00
C ASN A 16 -20.38 19.82 29.67
N LYS A 17 -20.45 19.44 28.38
CA LYS A 17 -21.25 18.30 27.92
C LYS A 17 -20.40 17.36 27.11
N ASP A 18 -20.73 16.06 27.15
CA ASP A 18 -20.18 15.02 26.32
C ASP A 18 -21.25 14.55 25.31
N PHE A 19 -20.82 14.36 24.06
CA PHE A 19 -21.70 13.95 22.97
C PHE A 19 -21.06 12.82 22.20
N ASP A 20 -21.84 11.79 21.90
CA ASP A 20 -21.42 10.74 20.98
C ASP A 20 -21.64 11.20 19.54
N ILE A 21 -20.69 10.93 18.65
CA ILE A 21 -20.77 11.29 17.23
C ILE A 21 -20.90 10.00 16.40
N GLY A 22 -21.96 9.92 15.59
CA GLY A 22 -22.22 8.76 14.75
C GLY A 22 -22.89 9.12 13.42
N GLY A 23 -23.12 8.09 12.63
CA GLY A 23 -23.90 8.17 11.40
C GLY A 23 -25.41 8.14 11.66
N PRO A 24 -26.25 8.28 10.60
CA PRO A 24 -27.71 8.31 10.72
C PRO A 24 -28.31 6.92 11.00
N GLU A 25 -27.55 5.85 10.86
CA GLU A 25 -28.03 4.47 10.93
C GLU A 25 -27.10 3.56 11.75
N VAL A 26 -27.68 2.59 12.43
CA VAL A 26 -26.95 1.53 13.13
C VAL A 26 -26.75 0.35 12.18
N ILE A 27 -25.49 0.01 11.90
CA ILE A 27 -25.15 -1.00 10.90
C ILE A 27 -24.26 -2.06 11.52
N SER A 28 -24.59 -3.34 11.29
CA SER A 28 -23.71 -4.44 11.69
C SER A 28 -22.45 -4.49 10.82
N TYR A 29 -21.33 -4.99 11.35
CA TYR A 29 -20.10 -5.21 10.59
C TYR A 29 -20.32 -6.03 9.30
N LYS A 30 -21.18 -7.04 9.38
CA LYS A 30 -21.57 -7.84 8.20
C LYS A 30 -22.16 -6.97 7.10
N ASN A 31 -23.12 -6.10 7.45
CA ASN A 31 -23.78 -5.21 6.48
C ASN A 31 -22.82 -4.13 5.97
N MET A 32 -21.93 -3.61 6.82
CA MET A 32 -20.88 -2.69 6.38
C MET A 32 -19.99 -3.33 5.29
N LEU A 33 -19.54 -4.55 5.52
CA LEU A 33 -18.70 -5.28 4.54
C LEU A 33 -19.44 -5.61 3.24
N LEU A 34 -20.73 -5.95 3.33
CA LEU A 34 -21.55 -6.22 2.14
C LEU A 34 -21.82 -4.95 1.33
N GLN A 35 -22.16 -3.83 2.00
CA GLN A 35 -22.33 -2.54 1.33
C GLN A 35 -21.01 -2.08 0.66
N PHE A 36 -19.89 -2.19 1.36
CA PHE A 36 -18.56 -1.90 0.79
C PHE A 36 -18.28 -2.76 -0.46
N ALA A 37 -18.55 -4.09 -0.39
CA ALA A 37 -18.37 -4.98 -1.53
C ALA A 37 -19.27 -4.58 -2.70
N GLY A 38 -20.52 -4.18 -2.43
CA GLY A 38 -21.46 -3.70 -3.44
C GLY A 38 -20.95 -2.47 -4.19
N GLU A 39 -20.41 -1.46 -3.48
CA GLU A 39 -19.83 -0.27 -4.11
C GLU A 39 -18.61 -0.60 -5.00
N ARG A 40 -17.86 -1.65 -4.64
CA ARG A 40 -16.75 -2.16 -5.45
C ARG A 40 -17.18 -3.17 -6.53
N LYS A 41 -18.49 -3.39 -6.72
CA LYS A 41 -19.05 -4.38 -7.65
C LYS A 41 -18.50 -5.80 -7.41
N LEU A 42 -18.15 -6.12 -6.18
CA LEU A 42 -17.60 -7.41 -5.78
C LEU A 42 -18.73 -8.30 -5.24
N LYS A 43 -18.91 -9.48 -5.83
CA LYS A 43 -19.79 -10.50 -5.26
C LYS A 43 -19.08 -11.17 -4.07
N ARG A 44 -19.61 -11.01 -2.88
CA ARG A 44 -19.06 -11.58 -1.64
C ARG A 44 -20.16 -12.25 -0.83
N HIS A 45 -19.86 -13.42 -0.30
CA HIS A 45 -20.71 -14.16 0.62
C HIS A 45 -20.04 -14.18 1.98
N ILE A 46 -20.77 -13.78 3.04
CA ILE A 46 -20.27 -13.77 4.40
C ILE A 46 -21.01 -14.86 5.18
N LEU A 47 -20.28 -15.91 5.54
CA LEU A 47 -20.78 -16.95 6.42
C LEU A 47 -20.49 -16.55 7.88
N THR A 48 -21.54 -16.42 8.67
CA THR A 48 -21.40 -16.09 10.09
C THR A 48 -21.24 -17.41 10.88
N ILE A 49 -20.13 -17.54 11.58
CA ILE A 49 -19.86 -18.69 12.45
C ILE A 49 -20.29 -18.32 13.87
N PRO A 50 -21.17 -19.09 14.52
CA PRO A 50 -21.72 -18.74 15.84
C PRO A 50 -20.72 -18.86 17.00
N ILE A 51 -19.55 -19.48 16.76
CA ILE A 51 -18.52 -19.66 17.77
C ILE A 51 -17.49 -18.55 17.64
N MET A 52 -17.38 -17.73 18.68
CA MET A 52 -16.39 -16.67 18.72
C MET A 52 -15.03 -17.21 19.16
N THR A 53 -14.08 -17.28 18.22
CA THR A 53 -12.69 -17.68 18.46
C THR A 53 -11.75 -16.49 18.19
N PRO A 54 -11.62 -15.52 19.13
CA PRO A 54 -10.91 -14.27 18.85
C PRO A 54 -9.46 -14.47 18.42
N ARG A 55 -8.76 -15.40 19.06
CA ARG A 55 -7.36 -15.71 18.71
C ARG A 55 -7.25 -16.28 17.29
N LEU A 56 -8.09 -17.27 16.96
CA LEU A 56 -8.08 -17.90 15.63
C LEU A 56 -8.48 -16.87 14.55
N SER A 57 -9.51 -16.06 14.82
CA SER A 57 -9.94 -14.97 13.93
C SER A 57 -8.85 -13.91 13.73
N SER A 58 -8.08 -13.59 14.78
CA SER A 58 -6.96 -12.64 14.67
C SER A 58 -5.82 -13.21 13.84
N TYR A 59 -5.49 -14.50 14.01
CA TYR A 59 -4.51 -15.17 13.14
C TYR A 59 -4.99 -15.25 11.70
N TRP A 60 -6.26 -15.62 11.48
CA TRP A 60 -6.84 -15.63 10.15
C TRP A 60 -6.76 -14.24 9.48
N LEU A 61 -7.19 -13.19 10.19
CA LEU A 61 -7.12 -11.83 9.69
C LEU A 61 -5.67 -11.40 9.38
N TYR A 62 -4.72 -11.75 10.24
CA TYR A 62 -3.30 -11.51 10.01
C TYR A 62 -2.77 -12.22 8.76
N PHE A 63 -3.14 -13.48 8.52
CA PHE A 63 -2.66 -14.24 7.36
C PHE A 63 -3.33 -13.82 6.05
N VAL A 64 -4.62 -13.54 6.07
CA VAL A 64 -5.39 -13.22 4.85
C VAL A 64 -5.26 -11.76 4.44
N THR A 65 -4.99 -10.86 5.40
CA THR A 65 -4.87 -9.43 5.12
C THR A 65 -3.45 -8.91 5.36
N ALA A 66 -3.17 -7.69 4.92
CA ALA A 66 -1.90 -7.00 5.19
C ALA A 66 -1.82 -6.38 6.61
N THR A 67 -2.72 -6.75 7.50
CA THR A 67 -2.80 -6.23 8.86
C THR A 67 -1.71 -6.84 9.75
N SER A 68 -1.10 -6.07 10.64
CA SER A 68 -0.20 -6.62 11.65
C SER A 68 -0.99 -7.41 12.70
N TYR A 69 -0.36 -8.42 13.34
CA TYR A 69 -1.06 -9.23 14.33
C TYR A 69 -1.65 -8.42 15.51
N PRO A 70 -0.91 -7.44 16.12
CA PRO A 70 -1.50 -6.62 17.19
C PRO A 70 -2.74 -5.84 16.72
N LEU A 71 -2.72 -5.30 15.49
CA LEU A 71 -3.88 -4.61 14.93
C LEU A 71 -5.03 -5.58 14.66
N ALA A 72 -4.75 -6.78 14.16
CA ALA A 72 -5.77 -7.81 13.96
C ALA A 72 -6.46 -8.20 15.28
N VAL A 73 -5.70 -8.35 16.37
CA VAL A 73 -6.24 -8.63 17.71
C VAL A 73 -7.17 -7.50 18.16
N ASN A 74 -6.74 -6.26 18.05
CA ASN A 74 -7.54 -5.11 18.45
C ASN A 74 -8.83 -4.99 17.63
N LEU A 75 -8.76 -5.20 16.31
CA LEU A 75 -9.93 -5.18 15.43
C LEU A 75 -10.94 -6.28 15.80
N VAL A 76 -10.46 -7.51 16.01
CA VAL A 76 -11.35 -8.63 16.41
C VAL A 76 -11.95 -8.40 17.80
N ASN A 77 -11.19 -7.85 18.74
CA ASN A 77 -11.71 -7.53 20.07
C ASN A 77 -12.75 -6.41 20.02
N SER A 78 -12.58 -5.40 19.17
CA SER A 78 -13.57 -4.33 19.02
C SER A 78 -14.91 -4.82 18.45
N MET A 79 -14.93 -5.91 17.68
CA MET A 79 -16.16 -6.49 17.14
C MET A 79 -17.04 -7.18 18.21
N LYS A 80 -16.54 -7.39 19.44
CA LYS A 80 -17.31 -7.99 20.53
C LYS A 80 -18.26 -7.01 21.20
N ILE A 81 -18.04 -5.72 21.01
CA ILE A 81 -18.75 -4.66 21.70
C ILE A 81 -19.65 -3.95 20.71
N ASN A 82 -20.91 -3.76 21.09
CA ASN A 82 -21.82 -2.90 20.34
C ASN A 82 -21.44 -1.44 20.61
N VAL A 83 -20.97 -0.76 19.56
CA VAL A 83 -20.61 0.66 19.61
C VAL A 83 -21.73 1.45 18.94
N VAL A 84 -22.68 1.91 19.75
CA VAL A 84 -23.83 2.68 19.29
C VAL A 84 -23.84 4.01 20.06
N CYS A 85 -24.08 5.11 19.34
CA CYS A 85 -24.16 6.42 19.97
C CYS A 85 -25.39 6.50 20.89
N ARG A 86 -25.19 7.11 22.07
CA ARG A 86 -26.32 7.54 22.91
C ARG A 86 -27.12 8.59 22.15
N PRO A 87 -28.46 8.57 22.27
CA PRO A 87 -29.30 9.58 21.65
C PRO A 87 -28.89 11.00 22.09
N ASN A 88 -28.66 11.88 21.13
CA ASN A 88 -28.35 13.27 21.37
C ASN A 88 -28.76 14.13 20.17
N ASN A 89 -28.86 15.44 20.35
CA ASN A 89 -29.26 16.39 19.32
C ASN A 89 -28.11 17.24 18.76
N LEU A 90 -26.86 16.81 18.93
CA LEU A 90 -25.71 17.61 18.52
C LEU A 90 -25.69 17.90 17.01
N ALA A 91 -26.09 16.95 16.18
CA ALA A 91 -26.13 17.14 14.72
C ALA A 91 -27.16 18.25 14.35
N GLU A 92 -28.32 18.24 14.97
CA GLU A 92 -29.39 19.27 14.78
C GLU A 92 -28.92 20.62 15.29
N LEU A 93 -28.34 20.66 16.47
CA LEU A 93 -27.82 21.88 17.11
C LEU A 93 -26.76 22.58 16.22
N LEU A 94 -25.96 21.81 15.53
CA LEU A 94 -24.91 22.31 14.66
C LEU A 94 -25.32 22.41 13.19
N GLY A 95 -26.55 22.06 12.82
CA GLY A 95 -27.04 22.05 11.44
C GLY A 95 -26.29 21.07 10.53
N ILE A 96 -25.74 19.98 11.09
CA ILE A 96 -24.92 19.02 10.36
C ILE A 96 -25.81 17.94 9.77
N LYS A 97 -25.79 17.82 8.44
CA LYS A 97 -26.44 16.71 7.74
C LYS A 97 -25.55 15.45 7.81
N LEU A 98 -26.07 14.42 8.45
CA LEU A 98 -25.39 13.13 8.55
C LEU A 98 -25.35 12.41 7.21
N ILE A 99 -24.25 11.72 6.94
CA ILE A 99 -24.02 10.97 5.69
C ILE A 99 -24.17 9.48 5.99
N ALA A 100 -25.02 8.79 5.22
CA ALA A 100 -25.17 7.34 5.30
C ALA A 100 -23.87 6.61 4.93
N TYR A 101 -23.64 5.43 5.51
CA TYR A 101 -22.41 4.66 5.34
C TYR A 101 -22.09 4.39 3.87
N LYS A 102 -23.09 3.95 3.09
CA LYS A 102 -22.96 3.68 1.66
C LYS A 102 -22.45 4.90 0.89
N SER A 103 -23.08 6.06 1.10
CA SER A 103 -22.70 7.31 0.44
C SER A 103 -21.30 7.77 0.87
N ALA A 104 -20.95 7.60 2.16
CA ALA A 104 -19.62 7.93 2.65
C ALA A 104 -18.53 7.07 2.00
N VAL A 105 -18.78 5.77 1.81
CA VAL A 105 -17.88 4.86 1.10
C VAL A 105 -17.70 5.28 -0.36
N GLN A 106 -18.79 5.60 -1.05
CA GLN A 106 -18.77 6.07 -2.43
C GLN A 106 -17.95 7.34 -2.59
N MET A 107 -18.22 8.36 -1.77
CA MET A 107 -17.46 9.61 -1.77
C MET A 107 -15.96 9.39 -1.47
N ALA A 108 -15.64 8.46 -0.59
CA ALA A 108 -14.23 8.13 -0.28
C ALA A 108 -13.53 7.52 -1.50
N PHE A 109 -14.17 6.64 -2.25
CA PHE A 109 -13.60 6.07 -3.48
C PHE A 109 -13.45 7.11 -4.59
N GLU A 110 -14.43 7.97 -4.79
CA GLU A 110 -14.33 9.08 -5.75
C GLU A 110 -13.10 9.95 -5.45
N LYS A 111 -12.87 10.30 -4.18
CA LYS A 111 -11.68 11.06 -3.77
C LYS A 111 -10.37 10.31 -4.02
N ILE A 112 -10.34 8.99 -3.76
CA ILE A 112 -9.15 8.17 -4.02
C ILE A 112 -8.86 8.11 -5.53
N GLU A 113 -9.88 7.91 -6.35
CA GLU A 113 -9.74 7.83 -7.81
C GLU A 113 -9.30 9.16 -8.41
N GLN A 114 -9.75 10.28 -7.86
CA GLN A 114 -9.34 11.63 -8.28
C GLN A 114 -8.01 12.09 -7.63
N ASN A 115 -7.33 11.26 -6.85
CA ASN A 115 -6.14 11.62 -6.06
C ASN A 115 -6.33 12.87 -5.16
N MET A 116 -7.56 13.14 -4.73
CA MET A 116 -7.91 14.28 -3.90
C MET A 116 -7.87 14.00 -2.39
N VAL A 117 -7.18 12.96 -1.97
CA VAL A 117 -6.98 12.65 -0.55
C VAL A 117 -5.94 13.61 0.01
N LEU A 118 -6.39 14.57 0.82
CA LEU A 118 -5.53 15.63 1.40
C LEU A 118 -4.53 15.11 2.42
N SER A 119 -4.87 14.04 3.13
CA SER A 119 -3.96 13.40 4.07
C SER A 119 -4.21 11.90 4.11
N SER A 120 -3.15 11.13 4.16
CA SER A 120 -3.21 9.69 4.33
C SER A 120 -2.06 9.25 5.25
N TRP A 121 -2.09 7.99 5.70
CA TRP A 121 -0.95 7.42 6.43
C TRP A 121 0.38 7.49 5.62
N LYS A 122 0.33 7.76 4.31
CA LYS A 122 1.47 8.07 3.47
C LYS A 122 2.19 9.34 3.92
N ASP A 123 1.45 10.31 4.44
CA ASP A 123 1.99 11.59 4.89
C ASP A 123 2.81 11.45 6.18
N SER A 124 2.61 10.37 6.94
CA SER A 124 3.47 10.06 8.09
C SER A 124 4.92 9.76 7.69
N PHE A 125 5.16 9.35 6.44
CA PHE A 125 6.49 9.22 5.85
C PHE A 125 7.06 10.58 5.41
N ILE A 126 6.17 11.51 5.04
CA ILE A 126 6.51 12.87 4.60
C ILE A 126 6.69 13.78 5.81
N SER A 127 5.93 13.55 6.88
CA SER A 127 5.99 14.34 8.12
C SER A 127 7.29 14.17 8.90
N SER A 128 8.16 13.23 8.54
CA SER A 128 9.57 13.20 8.98
C SER A 128 10.43 14.35 8.39
N GLY A 129 9.81 15.38 7.80
CA GLY A 129 10.48 16.61 7.38
C GLY A 129 11.08 16.57 5.97
N THR A 130 10.85 15.51 5.20
CA THR A 130 11.43 15.38 3.86
C THR A 130 10.43 15.92 2.82
N ARG A 131 10.66 17.11 2.29
CA ARG A 131 9.89 17.68 1.18
C ARG A 131 9.97 16.78 -0.05
N GLN A 132 8.94 16.81 -0.90
CA GLN A 132 8.85 16.02 -2.15
C GLN A 132 10.07 16.23 -3.07
N ASP A 133 10.63 17.43 -3.07
CA ASP A 133 11.85 17.77 -3.81
C ASP A 133 13.10 17.03 -3.28
N VAL A 134 13.13 16.73 -1.98
CA VAL A 134 14.22 15.96 -1.35
C VAL A 134 14.04 14.46 -1.63
N MET A 135 12.81 13.97 -1.74
CA MET A 135 12.55 12.57 -2.04
C MET A 135 13.00 12.18 -3.45
N ASN A 136 12.91 13.09 -4.43
CA ASN A 136 13.40 12.83 -5.78
C ASN A 136 14.93 12.65 -5.84
N ASN A 137 15.66 13.18 -4.86
CA ASN A 137 17.11 13.09 -4.74
C ASN A 137 17.58 11.99 -3.78
N ILE A 138 16.68 11.08 -3.34
CA ILE A 138 17.08 9.97 -2.47
C ILE A 138 18.08 9.08 -3.21
N GLU A 139 19.28 9.02 -2.67
CA GLU A 139 20.32 8.12 -3.15
C GLU A 139 20.30 6.80 -2.40
N VAL A 140 20.41 5.72 -3.17
CA VAL A 140 20.57 4.37 -2.59
C VAL A 140 21.99 4.26 -2.04
N PRO A 141 22.18 3.70 -0.83
CA PRO A 141 23.51 3.52 -0.27
C PRO A 141 24.45 2.78 -1.24
N GLN A 142 25.66 3.30 -1.40
CA GLN A 142 26.62 2.75 -2.37
C GLN A 142 27.66 1.85 -1.71
N PHE A 143 28.05 2.15 -0.48
CA PHE A 143 29.08 1.43 0.25
C PHE A 143 28.51 0.31 1.10
N GLY A 144 29.21 -0.83 1.12
CA GLY A 144 28.82 -2.02 1.88
C GLY A 144 27.57 -2.73 1.33
N CYS A 145 27.16 -2.43 0.11
CA CYS A 145 25.99 -3.00 -0.55
C CYS A 145 26.39 -3.98 -1.64
N ALA A 146 25.64 -5.08 -1.72
CA ALA A 146 25.65 -5.97 -2.87
C ALA A 146 24.64 -5.47 -3.91
N LYS A 147 24.96 -5.60 -5.21
CA LYS A 147 24.11 -5.11 -6.31
C LYS A 147 23.95 -6.19 -7.37
N ASP A 148 22.74 -6.34 -7.87
CA ASP A 148 22.42 -7.07 -9.10
C ASP A 148 21.84 -6.06 -10.10
N ILE A 149 22.58 -5.83 -11.21
CA ILE A 149 22.22 -4.82 -12.20
C ILE A 149 21.92 -5.53 -13.51
N LYS A 150 20.72 -5.30 -14.04
CA LYS A 150 20.28 -5.77 -15.35
C LYS A 150 20.08 -4.59 -16.28
N TRP A 151 20.46 -4.79 -17.52
CA TRP A 151 20.28 -3.81 -18.60
C TRP A 151 19.49 -4.46 -19.73
N LYS A 152 18.54 -3.74 -20.28
CA LYS A 152 17.81 -4.16 -21.46
C LYS A 152 17.66 -2.98 -22.41
N GLU A 153 18.10 -3.17 -23.65
CA GLU A 153 17.86 -2.22 -24.70
C GLU A 153 16.36 -2.12 -25.01
N ILE A 154 15.86 -0.91 -25.14
CA ILE A 154 14.50 -0.62 -25.54
C ILE A 154 14.48 -0.52 -27.06
N LYS A 155 14.03 -1.59 -27.72
CA LYS A 155 13.93 -1.70 -29.18
C LYS A 155 12.69 -1.05 -29.77
N THR A 156 12.01 -0.21 -29.01
CA THR A 156 10.79 0.48 -29.44
C THR A 156 10.97 1.98 -29.36
N ASP A 157 10.46 2.70 -30.33
CA ASP A 157 10.43 4.14 -30.33
C ASP A 157 9.40 4.69 -29.30
N ASN A 158 8.58 3.79 -28.75
CA ASN A 158 7.55 4.16 -27.80
C ASN A 158 8.02 4.00 -26.35
N ILE A 159 8.85 4.95 -25.88
CA ILE A 159 9.29 5.03 -24.47
C ILE A 159 8.11 5.08 -23.52
N GLU A 160 7.02 5.71 -23.89
CA GLU A 160 5.83 5.88 -23.05
C GLU A 160 5.18 4.55 -22.68
N LYS A 161 5.16 3.57 -23.61
CA LYS A 161 4.67 2.22 -23.29
C LYS A 161 5.54 1.52 -22.25
N VAL A 162 6.87 1.61 -22.38
CA VAL A 162 7.80 1.02 -21.40
C VAL A 162 7.67 1.73 -20.05
N LEU A 163 7.54 3.06 -20.07
CA LEU A 163 7.30 3.83 -18.85
C LEU A 163 5.97 3.45 -18.19
N ALA A 164 4.90 3.30 -18.96
CA ALA A 164 3.62 2.83 -18.48
C ALA A 164 3.73 1.43 -17.85
N ASN A 165 4.51 0.51 -18.42
CA ASN A 165 4.77 -0.79 -17.82
C ASN A 165 5.46 -0.66 -16.45
N ILE A 166 6.47 0.21 -16.32
CA ILE A 166 7.13 0.46 -15.02
C ILE A 166 6.10 1.03 -14.03
N TRP A 167 5.24 1.96 -14.45
CA TRP A 167 4.22 2.58 -13.60
C TRP A 167 3.02 1.68 -13.32
N CYS A 168 2.89 0.54 -14.00
CA CYS A 168 1.84 -0.46 -13.75
C CYS A 168 2.34 -1.67 -12.96
N ILE A 169 3.60 -1.68 -12.45
CA ILE A 169 4.17 -2.80 -11.68
C ILE A 169 3.41 -3.03 -10.36
N GLY A 170 3.28 -4.28 -9.94
CA GLY A 170 2.55 -4.69 -8.74
C GLY A 170 1.02 -4.72 -8.92
N GLY A 171 0.28 -5.05 -7.86
CA GLY A 171 -1.18 -5.17 -7.88
C GLY A 171 -1.67 -6.27 -8.84
N GLU A 172 -2.71 -5.96 -9.61
CA GLU A 172 -3.34 -6.93 -10.52
C GLU A 172 -2.41 -7.37 -11.67
N LYS A 173 -1.59 -6.46 -12.22
CA LYS A 173 -0.60 -6.79 -13.25
C LYS A 173 0.59 -7.60 -12.71
N GLY A 174 0.80 -7.56 -11.41
CA GLY A 174 1.89 -8.26 -10.74
C GLY A 174 3.28 -7.73 -11.12
N TRP A 175 4.28 -8.58 -11.00
CA TRP A 175 5.71 -8.26 -11.16
C TRP A 175 6.26 -8.64 -12.52
N TYR A 176 5.40 -8.82 -13.51
CA TYR A 176 5.70 -9.20 -14.90
C TYR A 176 6.38 -10.55 -15.09
N TYR A 177 6.98 -11.14 -14.05
CA TYR A 177 7.59 -12.47 -14.09
C TYR A 177 7.64 -13.10 -12.70
N GLY A 178 7.41 -14.43 -12.64
CA GLY A 178 7.51 -15.19 -11.39
C GLY A 178 6.49 -14.80 -10.31
N ASN A 179 5.27 -14.38 -10.69
CA ASN A 179 4.24 -13.92 -9.73
C ASN A 179 3.94 -14.95 -8.62
N SER A 180 4.04 -16.25 -8.91
CA SER A 180 3.90 -17.30 -7.91
C SER A 180 5.03 -17.26 -6.86
N LEU A 181 6.27 -17.01 -7.28
CA LEU A 181 7.41 -16.89 -6.39
C LEU A 181 7.30 -15.63 -5.49
N TRP A 182 6.82 -14.54 -6.04
CA TRP A 182 6.51 -13.34 -5.25
C TRP A 182 5.42 -13.60 -4.20
N LYS A 183 4.38 -14.39 -4.55
CA LYS A 183 3.33 -14.80 -3.58
C LYS A 183 3.91 -15.68 -2.47
N VAL A 184 4.72 -16.67 -2.82
CA VAL A 184 5.42 -17.54 -1.85
C VAL A 184 6.32 -16.70 -0.94
N ARG A 185 7.09 -15.76 -1.49
CA ARG A 185 7.95 -14.85 -0.74
C ARG A 185 7.15 -14.01 0.26
N GLY A 186 6.01 -13.46 -0.18
CA GLY A 186 5.12 -12.69 0.70
C GLY A 186 4.51 -13.54 1.81
N LEU A 187 4.17 -14.80 1.54
CA LEU A 187 3.69 -15.73 2.56
C LEU A 187 4.80 -16.04 3.59
N MET A 188 6.01 -16.34 3.13
CA MET A 188 7.16 -16.58 4.01
C MET A 188 7.45 -15.37 4.91
N ASP A 189 7.35 -14.15 4.36
CA ASP A 189 7.53 -12.92 5.13
C ASP A 189 6.52 -12.81 6.28
N LYS A 190 5.25 -13.18 6.03
CA LYS A 190 4.22 -13.22 7.09
C LYS A 190 4.55 -14.22 8.20
N PHE A 191 5.07 -15.40 7.86
CA PHE A 191 5.45 -16.38 8.87
C PHE A 191 6.52 -15.88 9.83
N VAL A 192 7.44 -15.04 9.34
CA VAL A 192 8.46 -14.41 10.20
C VAL A 192 8.01 -13.08 10.81
N GLY A 193 6.72 -12.75 10.70
CA GLY A 193 6.13 -11.55 11.27
C GLY A 193 6.41 -10.27 10.48
N GLY A 194 6.67 -10.39 9.17
CA GLY A 194 6.79 -9.29 8.23
C GLY A 194 5.44 -8.81 7.69
N VAL A 195 5.48 -7.87 6.76
CA VAL A 195 4.29 -7.22 6.18
C VAL A 195 3.54 -8.09 5.17
N GLY A 196 4.22 -9.10 4.60
CA GLY A 196 3.66 -9.94 3.55
C GLY A 196 3.27 -9.16 2.29
N LEU A 197 2.45 -9.78 1.44
CA LEU A 197 1.83 -9.05 0.34
C LEU A 197 0.83 -8.06 0.90
N ARG A 198 1.11 -6.78 0.72
CA ARG A 198 0.20 -5.71 1.13
C ARG A 198 -0.97 -5.61 0.15
N ARG A 199 -1.97 -4.85 0.52
CA ARG A 199 -3.10 -4.51 -0.33
C ARG A 199 -2.57 -4.00 -1.66
N GLY A 200 -3.16 -4.44 -2.74
CA GLY A 200 -2.85 -3.97 -4.07
C GLY A 200 -2.78 -2.44 -4.17
N ARG A 201 -2.42 -1.97 -5.32
CA ARG A 201 -2.22 -0.54 -5.62
C ARG A 201 -3.41 0.33 -5.24
N THR A 202 -3.15 1.54 -4.77
CA THR A 202 -4.17 2.55 -4.52
C THR A 202 -4.82 3.01 -5.84
N ASN A 203 -3.99 3.20 -6.88
CA ASN A 203 -4.43 3.57 -8.23
C ASN A 203 -3.81 2.60 -9.25
N PRO A 204 -4.59 1.97 -10.16
CA PRO A 204 -4.07 0.96 -11.10
C PRO A 204 -3.05 1.52 -12.11
N ASN A 205 -3.10 2.81 -12.44
CA ASN A 205 -2.30 3.42 -13.50
C ASN A 205 -1.25 4.42 -13.01
N GLN A 206 -1.28 4.80 -11.73
CA GLN A 206 -0.39 5.82 -11.17
C GLN A 206 0.30 5.31 -9.92
N ILE A 207 1.54 5.73 -9.74
CA ILE A 207 2.37 5.48 -8.56
C ILE A 207 2.86 6.82 -8.03
N PHE A 208 2.77 7.00 -6.72
CA PHE A 208 3.30 8.17 -6.03
C PHE A 208 4.31 7.75 -4.96
N ALA A 209 5.23 8.65 -4.63
CA ALA A 209 6.09 8.47 -3.48
C ALA A 209 5.24 8.24 -2.22
N GLY A 210 5.65 7.29 -1.38
CA GLY A 210 4.90 6.84 -0.21
C GLY A 210 3.88 5.73 -0.47
N ASP A 211 3.56 5.37 -1.72
CA ASP A 211 2.68 4.23 -2.02
C ASP A 211 3.27 2.91 -1.55
N ALA A 212 2.40 1.99 -1.14
CA ALA A 212 2.78 0.60 -0.92
C ALA A 212 2.44 -0.24 -2.15
N LEU A 213 3.42 -0.97 -2.64
CA LEU A 213 3.28 -1.95 -3.72
C LEU A 213 3.66 -3.32 -3.16
N ASP A 214 2.67 -4.15 -2.84
CA ASP A 214 2.89 -5.42 -2.14
C ASP A 214 3.72 -5.23 -0.86
N PHE A 215 4.95 -5.73 -0.80
CA PHE A 215 5.88 -5.52 0.32
C PHE A 215 6.95 -4.46 0.04
N TRP A 216 6.75 -3.65 -0.99
CA TRP A 216 7.61 -2.53 -1.33
C TRP A 216 6.98 -1.20 -0.98
N ARG A 217 7.81 -0.25 -0.57
CA ARG A 217 7.45 1.16 -0.42
C ARG A 217 8.05 1.96 -1.56
N VAL A 218 7.26 2.78 -2.21
CA VAL A 218 7.74 3.69 -3.24
C VAL A 218 8.47 4.86 -2.56
N LEU A 219 9.76 4.99 -2.80
CA LEU A 219 10.56 6.12 -2.33
C LEU A 219 10.58 7.25 -3.37
N VAL A 220 10.78 6.91 -4.63
CA VAL A 220 10.81 7.88 -5.74
C VAL A 220 9.92 7.39 -6.86
N ALA A 221 9.06 8.26 -7.37
CA ALA A 221 8.22 8.04 -8.54
C ALA A 221 8.32 9.27 -9.47
N ASP A 222 9.45 9.38 -10.18
CA ASP A 222 9.77 10.51 -11.04
C ASP A 222 9.61 10.15 -12.52
N LYS A 223 8.46 10.56 -13.11
CA LYS A 223 8.18 10.31 -14.53
C LYS A 223 9.07 11.15 -15.45
N LEU A 224 9.45 12.35 -15.05
CA LEU A 224 10.26 13.25 -15.88
C LEU A 224 11.66 12.65 -16.07
N ASN A 225 12.29 12.23 -14.97
CA ASN A 225 13.59 11.57 -14.99
C ASN A 225 13.49 10.06 -15.24
N LYS A 226 12.27 9.53 -15.49
CA LYS A 226 11.99 8.12 -15.80
C LYS A 226 12.58 7.18 -14.75
N ARG A 227 12.41 7.51 -13.45
CA ARG A 227 12.98 6.81 -12.31
C ARG A 227 11.90 6.35 -11.34
N LEU A 228 11.87 5.07 -11.02
CA LEU A 228 11.07 4.48 -9.94
C LEU A 228 12.02 3.80 -8.96
N LEU A 229 11.96 4.18 -7.68
CA LEU A 229 12.76 3.59 -6.62
C LEU A 229 11.85 3.02 -5.53
N LEU A 230 12.05 1.76 -5.22
CA LEU A 230 11.28 1.00 -4.23
C LEU A 230 12.19 0.58 -3.08
N PHE A 231 11.66 0.59 -1.86
CA PHE A 231 12.30 0.07 -0.65
C PHE A 231 11.54 -1.14 -0.12
N ALA A 232 12.24 -2.20 0.24
CA ALA A 232 11.63 -3.40 0.78
C ALA A 232 11.24 -3.21 2.25
N GLU A 233 9.95 -3.36 2.57
CA GLU A 233 9.43 -3.35 3.94
C GLU A 233 9.30 -4.77 4.53
N MET A 234 9.63 -5.79 3.75
CA MET A 234 9.67 -7.18 4.23
C MET A 234 10.81 -7.38 5.23
N LYS A 235 10.65 -8.36 6.11
CA LYS A 235 11.72 -8.74 7.05
C LYS A 235 12.87 -9.41 6.32
N LEU A 236 13.97 -8.69 6.27
CA LEU A 236 15.21 -9.13 5.66
C LEU A 236 16.36 -9.04 6.68
N PRO A 237 17.39 -9.87 6.57
CA PRO A 237 18.62 -9.69 7.33
C PRO A 237 19.48 -8.56 6.75
N GLY A 238 18.86 -7.43 6.44
CA GLY A 238 19.43 -6.26 5.79
C GLY A 238 18.37 -5.32 5.28
N GLU A 239 18.76 -4.42 4.40
CA GLU A 239 17.88 -3.48 3.71
C GLU A 239 18.00 -3.69 2.21
N ALA A 240 16.87 -3.57 1.48
CA ALA A 240 16.85 -3.81 0.04
C ALA A 240 16.11 -2.70 -0.71
N TRP A 241 16.64 -2.36 -1.88
CA TRP A 241 16.07 -1.40 -2.82
C TRP A 241 15.96 -2.03 -4.20
N LEU A 242 14.91 -1.66 -4.93
CA LEU A 242 14.73 -2.01 -6.33
C LEU A 242 14.47 -0.75 -7.13
N GLU A 243 15.37 -0.44 -8.07
CA GLU A 243 15.31 0.74 -8.91
C GLU A 243 15.07 0.36 -10.37
N PHE A 244 14.16 1.07 -11.03
CA PHE A 244 13.98 1.07 -12.47
C PHE A 244 14.29 2.47 -13.01
N LYS A 245 15.17 2.55 -14.01
CA LYS A 245 15.53 3.82 -14.64
C LYS A 245 15.72 3.64 -16.14
N ILE A 246 15.09 4.51 -16.93
CA ILE A 246 15.34 4.58 -18.37
C ILE A 246 16.46 5.57 -18.60
N MET A 247 17.49 5.18 -19.35
CA MET A 247 18.67 5.98 -19.61
C MET A 247 19.02 5.92 -21.10
N LYS A 248 19.59 7.02 -21.61
CA LYS A 248 20.17 7.08 -22.95
C LYS A 248 21.68 6.88 -22.85
N LYS A 249 22.22 5.94 -23.62
CA LYS A 249 23.65 5.68 -23.73
C LYS A 249 23.98 5.40 -25.20
N ASN A 250 24.99 6.09 -25.75
CA ASN A 250 25.41 5.94 -27.17
C ASN A 250 24.23 6.01 -28.16
N ASN A 251 23.34 6.97 -27.97
CA ASN A 251 22.11 7.18 -28.75
C ASN A 251 21.06 6.05 -28.63
N LEU A 252 21.32 4.98 -27.89
CA LEU A 252 20.38 3.90 -27.60
C LEU A 252 19.72 4.12 -26.25
N LEU A 253 18.49 3.63 -26.12
CA LEU A 253 17.72 3.68 -24.90
C LEU A 253 17.82 2.35 -24.16
N PHE A 254 18.08 2.42 -22.86
CA PHE A 254 18.18 1.25 -22.00
C PHE A 254 17.26 1.40 -20.79
N LEU A 255 16.57 0.32 -20.47
CA LEU A 255 15.99 0.11 -19.15
C LEU A 255 17.08 -0.50 -18.25
N ARG A 256 17.40 0.17 -17.16
CA ARG A 256 18.24 -0.36 -16.09
C ARG A 256 17.38 -0.75 -14.91
N GLN A 257 17.51 -1.98 -14.46
CA GLN A 257 16.96 -2.51 -13.23
C GLN A 257 18.10 -2.79 -12.27
N THR A 258 18.06 -2.21 -11.07
CA THR A 258 19.09 -2.38 -10.04
C THR A 258 18.44 -2.86 -8.75
N ALA A 259 18.80 -4.07 -8.31
CA ALA A 259 18.51 -4.53 -6.96
C ALA A 259 19.73 -4.27 -6.09
N THR A 260 19.56 -3.49 -5.04
CA THR A 260 20.63 -3.18 -4.06
C THR A 260 20.25 -3.79 -2.71
N PHE A 261 21.19 -4.43 -2.06
CA PHE A 261 21.03 -5.02 -0.75
C PHE A 261 22.15 -4.60 0.19
N ARG A 262 21.81 -4.05 1.34
CA ARG A 262 22.75 -3.75 2.42
C ARG A 262 22.62 -4.81 3.51
N PRO A 263 23.52 -5.81 3.56
CA PRO A 263 23.42 -6.92 4.51
C PRO A 263 23.69 -6.45 5.94
N ARG A 264 22.98 -7.00 6.91
CA ARG A 264 23.29 -6.88 8.33
C ARG A 264 24.08 -8.10 8.79
N GLY A 265 25.41 -7.93 8.90
CA GLY A 265 26.31 -8.98 9.35
C GLY A 265 26.42 -10.18 8.41
N LEU A 266 26.89 -11.31 8.94
CA LEU A 266 27.17 -12.53 8.18
C LEU A 266 25.88 -13.15 7.61
N TRP A 267 24.80 -13.21 8.37
CA TRP A 267 23.52 -13.78 7.95
C TRP A 267 22.92 -13.02 6.75
N GLY A 268 23.08 -11.69 6.72
CA GLY A 268 22.66 -10.90 5.56
C GLY A 268 23.45 -11.25 4.31
N ARG A 269 24.77 -11.47 4.42
CA ARG A 269 25.60 -11.87 3.28
C ARG A 269 25.24 -13.26 2.77
N LEU A 270 25.08 -14.23 3.66
CA LEU A 270 24.65 -15.58 3.29
C LEU A 270 23.30 -15.58 2.60
N TYR A 271 22.33 -14.80 3.14
CA TYR A 271 21.03 -14.61 2.53
C TYR A 271 21.15 -14.07 1.09
N TRP A 272 21.98 -13.05 0.86
CA TRP A 272 22.17 -12.49 -0.48
C TRP A 272 22.65 -13.53 -1.47
N TYR A 273 23.70 -14.27 -1.12
CA TYR A 273 24.24 -15.31 -2.00
C TYR A 273 23.25 -16.44 -2.27
N ALA A 274 22.48 -16.85 -1.27
CA ALA A 274 21.41 -17.83 -1.44
C ALA A 274 20.29 -17.36 -2.38
N MET A 275 20.05 -16.04 -2.44
CA MET A 275 19.01 -15.45 -3.29
C MET A 275 19.48 -15.15 -4.72
N LEU A 276 20.78 -15.11 -5.00
CA LEU A 276 21.29 -14.78 -6.34
C LEU A 276 20.71 -15.64 -7.49
N PRO A 277 20.55 -16.97 -7.37
CA PRO A 277 19.95 -17.77 -8.45
C PRO A 277 18.50 -17.34 -8.74
N PHE A 278 17.73 -17.05 -7.69
CA PHE A 278 16.34 -16.56 -7.82
C PHE A 278 16.31 -15.16 -8.44
N HIS A 279 17.21 -14.26 -8.04
CA HIS A 279 17.36 -12.94 -8.62
C HIS A 279 17.66 -13.01 -10.12
N TYR A 280 18.61 -13.87 -10.52
CA TYR A 280 18.94 -14.03 -11.92
C TYR A 280 17.73 -14.41 -12.75
N PHE A 281 16.98 -15.41 -12.31
CA PHE A 281 15.79 -15.90 -13.01
C PHE A 281 14.65 -14.86 -13.02
N ILE A 282 14.28 -14.36 -11.85
CA ILE A 282 13.13 -13.44 -11.69
C ILE A 282 13.42 -12.10 -12.35
N PHE A 283 14.57 -11.49 -12.07
CA PHE A 283 14.86 -10.13 -12.54
C PHE A 283 15.17 -10.08 -14.03
N THR A 284 15.77 -11.14 -14.59
CA THR A 284 15.95 -11.26 -16.04
C THR A 284 14.60 -11.38 -16.76
N GLY A 285 13.69 -12.19 -16.25
CA GLY A 285 12.34 -12.31 -16.80
C GLY A 285 11.55 -11.01 -16.68
N MET A 286 11.65 -10.34 -15.52
CA MET A 286 10.97 -9.09 -15.22
C MET A 286 11.42 -7.97 -16.18
N ILE A 287 12.73 -7.70 -16.28
CA ILE A 287 13.22 -6.60 -17.15
C ILE A 287 12.89 -6.86 -18.62
N ASN A 288 12.97 -8.12 -19.07
CA ASN A 288 12.62 -8.49 -20.44
C ASN A 288 11.13 -8.22 -20.73
N ASN A 289 10.24 -8.51 -19.80
CA ASN A 289 8.82 -8.33 -19.98
C ASN A 289 8.39 -6.86 -19.84
N ILE A 290 9.03 -6.09 -18.96
CA ILE A 290 8.80 -4.64 -18.85
C ILE A 290 9.26 -3.92 -20.12
N ALA A 291 10.41 -4.30 -20.68
CA ALA A 291 10.95 -3.68 -21.90
C ALA A 291 10.20 -4.07 -23.18
N LYS A 292 9.42 -5.14 -23.17
CA LYS A 292 8.54 -5.49 -24.27
C LYS A 292 7.33 -4.56 -24.25
N ALA A 293 7.22 -3.67 -25.23
CA ALA A 293 5.96 -3.03 -25.51
C ALA A 293 4.98 -4.10 -26.04
N ARG A 294 4.19 -4.70 -25.15
CA ARG A 294 3.05 -5.52 -25.59
C ARG A 294 1.93 -4.59 -26.02
N ASP A 295 1.46 -4.79 -27.23
CA ASP A 295 0.23 -4.17 -27.76
C ASP A 295 -0.96 -4.56 -26.91
#